data_ec1da10385724452400b6b697755d764
#
_entry.id   ec1da10385724452400b6b697755d764
#
_cell.length_a   1.000
_cell.length_b   1.000
_cell.length_c   1.000
_cell.angle_alpha   90.00
_cell.angle_beta   90.00
_cell.angle_gamma   90.00
#
_symmetry.space_group_name_H-M   'P 1'
#
loop_
_entity.id
_entity.type
_entity.pdbx_description
1 polymer ?
#
loop_
_entity_poly.entity_id
_entity_poly.type
_entity_poly.pdbx_seq_one_letter_code
_entity_poly.pdbx_strand_id
1 'polypeptide(L)'
;MRKMKRIYLCLFVLVASQLLTGQDYYYDVLKGVSLSGRGEAAEAAALLSDVPELNNDAGLLVVRGDIYLKAGRIREAKSDFMKAGSLQEGAGLYGLARCAAAEGDAKTAVSLLEAHLKSPQRKSEPEIMLDNAFSKISSTPEWRALWKKDWYRAYERKSWEIDHYLKSDRAGMAAGVYADLAALYPDLPVTEYCEARILMSQKKFSEAADILERIASSGDAPAGWVMDLAAARAGEGSHYAAATVYERLIKARHPSPDLLMLRAGMLLRSGDREEARKEMLRYIEIDPDNTEALGLMGRTLAEEGAIYEALPYLNQNVEKHPGEASAFRLRGDAWLAARSWERAVEDYTMSLDLDPENGLVNLNLGIALVNSGRSDDACYYLRRARNMGIREATELLAKHCIR
;
A
#
# COMPACT_ATOMS: atom_id res chain seq x y z
N MET A 1 32.17 -10.88 41.39
CA MET A 1 31.32 -9.87 40.75
C MET A 1 31.44 -9.81 39.22
N ARG A 2 32.64 -9.91 38.59
CA ARG A 2 32.76 -9.89 37.10
C ARG A 2 32.17 -11.11 36.35
N LYS A 3 32.13 -12.32 36.93
CA LYS A 3 31.55 -13.52 36.33
C LYS A 3 30.01 -13.50 36.32
N MET A 4 29.38 -12.97 37.36
CA MET A 4 27.90 -12.84 37.41
C MET A 4 27.38 -11.82 36.41
N LYS A 5 28.06 -10.69 36.17
CA LYS A 5 27.62 -9.71 35.14
C LYS A 5 27.66 -10.27 33.71
N ARG A 6 28.60 -11.19 33.41
CA ARG A 6 28.63 -11.86 32.09
C ARG A 6 27.50 -12.87 31.90
N ILE A 7 27.09 -13.56 32.96
CA ILE A 7 25.95 -14.52 32.88
C ILE A 7 24.63 -13.79 32.71
N TYR A 8 24.42 -12.64 33.39
CA TYR A 8 23.22 -11.82 33.19
C TYR A 8 23.16 -11.17 31.79
N LEU A 9 24.31 -10.77 31.23
CA LEU A 9 24.36 -10.21 29.88
C LEU A 9 24.06 -11.28 28.83
N CYS A 10 24.58 -12.51 28.97
CA CYS A 10 24.28 -13.62 28.07
C CYS A 10 22.82 -14.10 28.20
N LEU A 11 22.23 -14.11 29.40
CA LEU A 11 20.82 -14.43 29.60
C LEU A 11 19.90 -13.34 29.06
N PHE A 12 20.28 -12.06 29.19
CA PHE A 12 19.51 -10.95 28.62
C PHE A 12 19.53 -10.96 27.08
N VAL A 13 20.67 -11.29 26.48
CA VAL A 13 20.81 -11.46 25.01
C VAL A 13 20.04 -12.69 24.51
N LEU A 14 20.05 -13.82 25.27
CA LEU A 14 19.27 -15.02 24.94
C LEU A 14 17.76 -14.82 25.12
N VAL A 15 17.33 -14.10 26.14
CA VAL A 15 15.90 -13.78 26.35
C VAL A 15 15.43 -12.73 25.34
N ALA A 16 16.27 -11.74 25.00
CA ALA A 16 15.97 -10.79 23.92
C ALA A 16 15.87 -11.47 22.55
N SER A 17 16.74 -12.47 22.28
CA SER A 17 16.67 -13.24 21.03
C SER A 17 15.45 -14.16 20.94
N GLN A 18 14.92 -14.66 22.07
CA GLN A 18 13.69 -15.49 22.08
C GLN A 18 12.39 -14.69 22.02
N LEU A 19 12.39 -13.41 22.40
CA LEU A 19 11.25 -12.51 22.24
C LEU A 19 11.17 -11.91 20.82
N LEU A 20 12.25 -11.95 20.04
CA LEU A 20 12.31 -11.50 18.65
C LEU A 20 11.83 -12.56 17.63
N THR A 21 11.84 -13.86 17.99
CA THR A 21 11.59 -14.95 17.03
C THR A 21 10.14 -15.20 16.64
N GLY A 22 9.16 -14.51 17.21
CA GLY A 22 7.75 -14.71 16.93
C GLY A 22 7.11 -13.70 15.95
N GLN A 23 7.76 -12.59 15.66
CA GLN A 23 7.27 -11.54 14.78
C GLN A 23 8.04 -11.41 13.45
N ASP A 24 9.24 -11.95 13.36
CA ASP A 24 10.16 -11.70 12.24
C ASP A 24 9.66 -12.24 10.89
N TYR A 25 9.11 -13.46 10.84
CA TYR A 25 8.77 -14.07 9.56
C TYR A 25 7.66 -13.36 8.78
N TYR A 26 6.75 -12.64 9.46
CA TYR A 26 5.75 -11.85 8.76
C TYR A 26 6.40 -10.68 8.01
N TYR A 27 7.41 -10.05 8.59
CA TYR A 27 8.16 -8.98 7.91
C TYR A 27 8.99 -9.51 6.74
N ASP A 28 9.54 -10.74 6.85
CA ASP A 28 10.19 -11.41 5.72
C ASP A 28 9.20 -11.63 4.57
N VAL A 29 7.94 -12.00 4.88
CA VAL A 29 6.89 -12.12 3.86
C VAL A 29 6.60 -10.76 3.22
N LEU A 30 6.44 -9.69 4.01
CA LEU A 30 6.22 -8.35 3.48
C LEU A 30 7.38 -7.89 2.59
N LYS A 31 8.62 -8.19 2.97
CA LYS A 31 9.81 -7.92 2.18
C LYS A 31 9.80 -8.73 0.87
N GLY A 32 9.46 -10.01 0.94
CA GLY A 32 9.28 -10.85 -0.25
C GLY A 32 8.19 -10.31 -1.19
N VAL A 33 7.07 -9.83 -0.64
CA VAL A 33 6.00 -9.21 -1.43
C VAL A 33 6.48 -7.92 -2.10
N SER A 34 7.21 -7.06 -1.37
CA SER A 34 7.79 -5.83 -1.91
C SER A 34 8.77 -6.12 -3.05
N LEU A 35 9.75 -7.02 -2.84
CA LEU A 35 10.70 -7.47 -3.86
C LEU A 35 9.98 -8.01 -5.11
N SER A 36 8.99 -8.89 -4.92
CA SER A 36 8.20 -9.45 -6.01
C SER A 36 7.38 -8.38 -6.77
N GLY A 37 6.93 -7.35 -6.09
CA GLY A 37 6.24 -6.19 -6.67
C GLY A 37 7.14 -5.38 -7.58
N ARG A 38 8.41 -5.24 -7.23
CA ARG A 38 9.45 -4.54 -8.03
C ARG A 38 10.01 -5.37 -9.18
N GLY A 39 9.53 -6.61 -9.38
CA GLY A 39 10.01 -7.52 -10.42
C GLY A 39 11.18 -8.41 -9.99
N GLU A 40 11.61 -8.35 -8.73
CA GLU A 40 12.72 -9.11 -8.12
C GLU A 40 12.23 -10.45 -7.54
N ALA A 41 11.36 -11.14 -8.29
CA ALA A 41 10.70 -12.36 -7.81
C ALA A 41 11.67 -13.49 -7.46
N ALA A 42 12.84 -13.57 -8.12
CA ALA A 42 13.86 -14.57 -7.82
C ALA A 42 14.50 -14.34 -6.45
N GLU A 43 14.78 -13.09 -6.09
CA GLU A 43 15.32 -12.69 -4.79
C GLU A 43 14.28 -12.90 -3.68
N ALA A 44 13.02 -12.48 -3.93
CA ALA A 44 11.90 -12.75 -3.04
C ALA A 44 11.75 -14.25 -2.75
N ALA A 45 11.84 -15.09 -3.78
CA ALA A 45 11.76 -16.54 -3.65
C ALA A 45 12.93 -17.13 -2.86
N ALA A 46 14.14 -16.60 -3.02
CA ALA A 46 15.30 -17.01 -2.24
C ALA A 46 15.12 -16.63 -0.75
N LEU A 47 14.73 -15.38 -0.47
CA LEU A 47 14.46 -14.89 0.89
C LEU A 47 13.46 -15.80 1.65
N LEU A 48 12.36 -16.18 1.00
CA LEU A 48 11.29 -16.95 1.66
C LEU A 48 11.50 -18.47 1.66
N SER A 49 12.54 -18.98 1.00
CA SER A 49 12.83 -20.43 0.95
C SER A 49 13.16 -21.01 2.33
N ASP A 50 13.83 -20.24 3.16
CA ASP A 50 14.39 -20.65 4.46
C ASP A 50 13.55 -20.16 5.65
N VAL A 51 12.25 -19.90 5.45
CA VAL A 51 11.31 -19.46 6.52
C VAL A 51 10.35 -20.60 6.86
N PRO A 52 10.72 -21.50 7.80
CA PRO A 52 9.91 -22.68 8.13
C PRO A 52 8.57 -22.36 8.82
N GLU A 53 8.47 -21.20 9.49
CA GLU A 53 7.27 -20.75 10.19
C GLU A 53 6.08 -20.58 9.25
N LEU A 54 6.32 -20.23 7.98
CA LEU A 54 5.29 -20.10 6.94
C LEU A 54 4.52 -21.41 6.73
N ASN A 55 5.15 -22.52 7.06
CA ASN A 55 4.58 -23.85 6.84
C ASN A 55 3.29 -24.15 7.63
N ASN A 56 2.89 -23.29 8.57
CA ASN A 56 1.73 -23.46 9.42
C ASN A 56 0.63 -22.42 9.14
N ASP A 57 0.81 -21.57 8.13
CA ASP A 57 -0.14 -20.52 7.76
C ASP A 57 -0.55 -20.67 6.29
N ALA A 58 -1.82 -21.06 6.06
CA ALA A 58 -2.32 -21.31 4.72
C ALA A 58 -2.27 -20.07 3.82
N GLY A 59 -2.57 -18.89 4.37
CA GLY A 59 -2.56 -17.64 3.62
C GLY A 59 -1.14 -17.25 3.19
N LEU A 60 -0.17 -17.35 4.11
CA LEU A 60 1.22 -17.01 3.81
C LEU A 60 1.89 -18.04 2.90
N LEU A 61 1.49 -19.32 2.96
CA LEU A 61 1.90 -20.32 1.98
C LEU A 61 1.38 -19.98 0.57
N VAL A 62 0.15 -19.48 0.44
CA VAL A 62 -0.36 -19.01 -0.85
C VAL A 62 0.48 -17.84 -1.36
N VAL A 63 0.82 -16.87 -0.51
CA VAL A 63 1.68 -15.74 -0.88
C VAL A 63 3.06 -16.21 -1.36
N ARG A 64 3.72 -17.12 -0.61
CA ARG A 64 5.02 -17.66 -1.02
C ARG A 64 4.92 -18.47 -2.32
N GLY A 65 3.86 -19.26 -2.47
CA GLY A 65 3.57 -19.99 -3.72
C GLY A 65 3.40 -19.06 -4.93
N ASP A 66 2.72 -17.91 -4.75
CA ASP A 66 2.58 -16.90 -5.80
C ASP A 66 3.93 -16.26 -6.17
N ILE A 67 4.79 -16.00 -5.19
CA ILE A 67 6.16 -15.51 -5.42
C ILE A 67 6.99 -16.56 -6.18
N TYR A 68 6.93 -17.84 -5.77
CA TYR A 68 7.61 -18.92 -6.48
C TYR A 68 7.10 -19.04 -7.93
N LEU A 69 5.79 -18.92 -8.14
CA LEU A 69 5.22 -18.98 -9.50
C LEU A 69 5.72 -17.82 -10.37
N LYS A 70 5.76 -16.60 -9.85
CA LYS A 70 6.33 -15.43 -10.54
C LYS A 70 7.83 -15.60 -10.83
N ALA A 71 8.58 -16.27 -9.94
CA ALA A 71 9.99 -16.59 -10.12
C ALA A 71 10.23 -17.79 -11.08
N GLY A 72 9.17 -18.41 -11.64
CA GLY A 72 9.28 -19.60 -12.50
C GLY A 72 9.54 -20.89 -11.73
N ARG A 73 9.53 -20.89 -10.40
CA ARG A 73 9.76 -22.04 -9.53
C ARG A 73 8.46 -22.83 -9.32
N ILE A 74 7.93 -23.41 -10.41
CA ILE A 74 6.59 -24.03 -10.45
C ILE A 74 6.46 -25.21 -9.47
N ARG A 75 7.53 -25.99 -9.26
CA ARG A 75 7.50 -27.15 -8.34
C ARG A 75 7.29 -26.72 -6.90
N GLU A 76 8.03 -25.72 -6.47
CA GLU A 76 7.92 -25.15 -5.11
C GLU A 76 6.58 -24.46 -4.92
N ALA A 77 6.10 -23.71 -5.92
CA ALA A 77 4.78 -23.11 -5.91
C ALA A 77 3.67 -24.16 -5.69
N LYS A 78 3.70 -25.28 -6.46
CA LYS A 78 2.76 -26.38 -6.29
C LYS A 78 2.82 -26.99 -4.89
N SER A 79 4.02 -27.17 -4.33
CA SER A 79 4.22 -27.70 -2.99
C SER A 79 3.53 -26.83 -1.94
N ASP A 80 3.73 -25.50 -2.02
CA ASP A 80 3.12 -24.55 -1.09
C ASP A 80 1.61 -24.50 -1.24
N PHE A 81 1.08 -24.45 -2.46
CA PHE A 81 -0.36 -24.44 -2.70
C PHE A 81 -1.05 -25.75 -2.22
N MET A 82 -0.42 -26.90 -2.42
CA MET A 82 -0.93 -28.18 -1.89
C MET A 82 -0.93 -28.17 -0.37
N LYS A 83 0.13 -27.67 0.25
CA LYS A 83 0.22 -27.56 1.70
C LYS A 83 -0.81 -26.59 2.26
N ALA A 84 -1.01 -25.44 1.63
CA ALA A 84 -2.06 -24.50 1.99
C ALA A 84 -3.44 -25.16 1.97
N GLY A 85 -3.73 -25.95 0.93
CA GLY A 85 -4.96 -26.73 0.82
C GLY A 85 -5.14 -27.78 1.92
N SER A 86 -4.05 -28.33 2.45
CA SER A 86 -4.11 -29.28 3.58
C SER A 86 -4.39 -28.59 4.94
N LEU A 87 -4.04 -27.31 5.07
CA LEU A 87 -4.29 -26.51 6.27
C LEU A 87 -5.68 -25.87 6.27
N GLN A 88 -6.14 -25.45 5.09
CA GLN A 88 -7.44 -24.80 4.92
C GLN A 88 -8.08 -25.24 3.61
N GLU A 89 -9.29 -25.77 3.70
CA GLU A 89 -10.03 -26.24 2.54
C GLU A 89 -10.21 -25.13 1.50
N GLY A 90 -9.91 -25.45 0.24
CA GLY A 90 -10.00 -24.49 -0.88
C GLY A 90 -8.78 -23.57 -1.04
N ALA A 91 -7.95 -23.43 -0.02
CA ALA A 91 -6.72 -22.64 -0.13
C ALA A 91 -5.75 -23.28 -1.15
N GLY A 92 -5.09 -22.47 -1.96
CA GLY A 92 -4.14 -22.96 -2.95
C GLY A 92 -4.74 -23.50 -4.25
N LEU A 93 -6.05 -23.82 -4.33
CA LEU A 93 -6.67 -24.34 -5.57
C LEU A 93 -6.45 -23.39 -6.77
N TYR A 94 -6.64 -22.11 -6.54
CA TYR A 94 -6.41 -21.09 -7.56
C TYR A 94 -4.93 -21.04 -8.02
N GLY A 95 -4.01 -21.08 -7.07
CA GLY A 95 -2.57 -21.13 -7.36
C GLY A 95 -2.15 -22.40 -8.12
N LEU A 96 -2.71 -23.56 -7.76
CA LEU A 96 -2.50 -24.82 -8.49
C LEU A 96 -3.04 -24.74 -9.93
N ALA A 97 -4.21 -24.11 -10.13
CA ALA A 97 -4.76 -23.90 -11.47
C ALA A 97 -3.85 -23.00 -12.31
N ARG A 98 -3.28 -21.94 -11.72
CA ARG A 98 -2.30 -21.07 -12.39
C ARG A 98 -1.01 -21.81 -12.74
N CYS A 99 -0.53 -22.71 -11.87
CA CYS A 99 0.61 -23.56 -12.16
C CYS A 99 0.34 -24.47 -13.36
N ALA A 100 -0.82 -25.15 -13.40
CA ALA A 100 -1.19 -26.01 -14.52
C ALA A 100 -1.36 -25.20 -15.83
N ALA A 101 -1.94 -24.01 -15.77
CA ALA A 101 -2.06 -23.11 -16.92
C ALA A 101 -0.69 -22.65 -17.44
N ALA A 102 0.26 -22.35 -16.55
CA ALA A 102 1.63 -22.00 -16.92
C ALA A 102 2.35 -23.14 -17.68
N GLU A 103 2.05 -24.39 -17.33
CA GLU A 103 2.55 -25.61 -18.01
C GLU A 103 1.76 -25.90 -19.31
N GLY A 104 0.65 -25.20 -19.58
CA GLY A 104 -0.20 -25.42 -20.75
C GLY A 104 -1.20 -26.58 -20.58
N ASP A 105 -1.34 -27.15 -19.39
CA ASP A 105 -2.32 -28.21 -19.08
C ASP A 105 -3.71 -27.60 -18.79
N ALA A 106 -4.43 -27.34 -19.87
CA ALA A 106 -5.77 -26.75 -19.80
C ALA A 106 -6.76 -27.64 -19.04
N LYS A 107 -6.67 -28.95 -19.18
CA LYS A 107 -7.59 -29.90 -18.54
C LYS A 107 -7.44 -29.86 -17.01
N THR A 108 -6.22 -29.95 -16.52
CA THR A 108 -5.94 -29.88 -15.07
C THR A 108 -6.25 -28.48 -14.54
N ALA A 109 -5.87 -27.40 -15.23
CA ALA A 109 -6.13 -26.03 -14.81
C ALA A 109 -7.65 -25.77 -14.66
N VAL A 110 -8.45 -26.17 -15.63
CA VAL A 110 -9.92 -26.01 -15.60
C VAL A 110 -10.55 -26.86 -14.49
N SER A 111 -10.10 -28.10 -14.29
CA SER A 111 -10.60 -28.95 -13.20
C SER A 111 -10.34 -28.30 -11.82
N LEU A 112 -9.16 -27.73 -11.60
CA LEU A 112 -8.80 -27.01 -10.37
C LEU A 112 -9.58 -25.72 -10.21
N LEU A 113 -9.82 -24.97 -11.31
CA LEU A 113 -10.69 -23.79 -11.29
C LEU A 113 -12.13 -24.16 -10.95
N GLU A 114 -12.68 -25.26 -11.48
CA GLU A 114 -14.01 -25.72 -11.10
C GLU A 114 -14.11 -26.03 -9.60
N ALA A 115 -13.08 -26.64 -9.03
CA ALA A 115 -13.00 -26.89 -7.59
C ALA A 115 -12.93 -25.57 -6.82
N HIS A 116 -12.12 -24.63 -7.27
CA HIS A 116 -12.00 -23.31 -6.66
C HIS A 116 -13.32 -22.51 -6.72
N LEU A 117 -14.01 -22.51 -7.85
CA LEU A 117 -15.29 -21.83 -8.03
C LEU A 117 -16.42 -22.39 -7.14
N LYS A 118 -16.27 -23.62 -6.66
CA LYS A 118 -17.17 -24.25 -5.68
C LYS A 118 -16.77 -23.97 -4.23
N SER A 119 -15.56 -23.48 -3.99
CA SER A 119 -15.04 -23.23 -2.64
C SER A 119 -15.53 -21.89 -2.07
N PRO A 120 -15.55 -21.73 -0.73
CA PRO A 120 -15.87 -20.46 -0.10
C PRO A 120 -14.92 -19.32 -0.44
N GLN A 121 -13.70 -19.66 -0.87
CA GLN A 121 -12.62 -18.72 -1.18
C GLN A 121 -12.54 -18.36 -2.67
N ARG A 122 -13.63 -18.65 -3.42
CA ARG A 122 -13.63 -18.39 -4.86
C ARG A 122 -13.39 -16.92 -5.18
N LYS A 123 -12.55 -16.70 -6.20
CA LYS A 123 -12.34 -15.39 -6.79
C LYS A 123 -13.51 -15.00 -7.68
N SER A 124 -13.69 -13.70 -7.88
CA SER A 124 -14.68 -13.17 -8.79
C SER A 124 -14.35 -13.51 -10.25
N GLU A 125 -15.39 -13.51 -11.10
CA GLU A 125 -15.22 -13.72 -12.54
C GLU A 125 -14.25 -12.70 -13.17
N PRO A 126 -14.35 -11.38 -12.88
CA PRO A 126 -13.38 -10.41 -13.39
C PRO A 126 -11.94 -10.69 -12.96
N GLU A 127 -11.71 -11.10 -11.72
CA GLU A 127 -10.35 -11.42 -11.26
C GLU A 127 -9.74 -12.59 -12.04
N ILE A 128 -10.53 -13.64 -12.32
CA ILE A 128 -10.04 -14.83 -13.04
C ILE A 128 -9.85 -14.50 -14.54
N MET A 129 -10.80 -13.78 -15.14
CA MET A 129 -10.76 -13.43 -16.57
C MET A 129 -9.61 -12.49 -16.92
N LEU A 130 -9.20 -11.64 -15.98
CA LEU A 130 -8.11 -10.68 -16.18
C LEU A 130 -6.74 -11.24 -15.71
N ASP A 131 -6.68 -12.45 -15.14
CA ASP A 131 -5.41 -13.05 -14.74
C ASP A 131 -4.64 -13.61 -15.95
N ASN A 132 -3.53 -12.94 -16.27
CA ASN A 132 -2.65 -13.31 -17.38
C ASN A 132 -2.08 -14.74 -17.29
N ALA A 133 -2.09 -15.36 -16.09
CA ALA A 133 -1.64 -16.73 -15.91
C ALA A 133 -2.45 -17.73 -16.77
N PHE A 134 -3.69 -17.40 -17.10
CA PHE A 134 -4.55 -18.25 -17.92
C PHE A 134 -4.48 -17.94 -19.43
N SER A 135 -3.68 -16.98 -19.86
CA SER A 135 -3.58 -16.57 -21.27
C SER A 135 -3.32 -17.73 -22.25
N LYS A 136 -2.47 -18.69 -21.84
CA LYS A 136 -2.14 -19.86 -22.67
C LYS A 136 -3.31 -20.81 -22.89
N ILE A 137 -4.30 -20.83 -22.00
CA ILE A 137 -5.42 -21.77 -22.04
C ILE A 137 -6.76 -21.08 -22.33
N SER A 138 -6.82 -19.76 -22.35
CA SER A 138 -8.07 -18.99 -22.52
C SER A 138 -8.81 -19.23 -23.84
N SER A 139 -8.10 -19.73 -24.87
CA SER A 139 -8.71 -20.09 -26.17
C SER A 139 -9.10 -21.56 -26.29
N THR A 140 -8.86 -22.39 -25.27
CA THR A 140 -9.12 -23.84 -25.33
C THR A 140 -10.61 -24.17 -25.21
N PRO A 141 -11.04 -25.35 -25.71
CA PRO A 141 -12.42 -25.80 -25.53
C PRO A 141 -12.79 -25.99 -24.05
N GLU A 142 -11.86 -26.43 -23.21
CA GLU A 142 -12.05 -26.64 -21.78
C GLU A 142 -12.36 -25.33 -21.07
N TRP A 143 -11.58 -24.26 -21.34
CA TRP A 143 -11.83 -22.93 -20.81
C TRP A 143 -13.19 -22.40 -21.20
N ARG A 144 -13.57 -22.53 -22.49
CA ARG A 144 -14.89 -22.11 -22.98
C ARG A 144 -16.02 -22.91 -22.32
N ALA A 145 -15.80 -24.21 -22.06
CA ALA A 145 -16.80 -25.05 -21.38
C ALA A 145 -16.99 -24.65 -19.90
N LEU A 146 -15.90 -24.25 -19.21
CA LEU A 146 -15.97 -23.73 -17.85
C LEU A 146 -16.95 -22.55 -17.75
N TRP A 147 -16.80 -21.56 -18.64
CA TRP A 147 -17.57 -20.32 -18.62
C TRP A 147 -18.96 -20.39 -19.26
N LYS A 148 -19.35 -21.55 -19.75
CA LYS A 148 -20.75 -21.82 -20.10
C LYS A 148 -21.62 -22.14 -18.88
N LYS A 149 -21.00 -22.46 -17.74
CA LYS A 149 -21.69 -22.75 -16.48
C LYS A 149 -21.97 -21.44 -15.73
N ASP A 150 -23.08 -21.41 -15.00
CA ASP A 150 -23.40 -20.27 -14.13
C ASP A 150 -22.77 -20.48 -12.74
N TRP A 151 -21.67 -19.81 -12.49
CA TRP A 151 -20.89 -19.91 -11.24
C TRP A 151 -21.31 -18.89 -10.18
N TYR A 152 -21.88 -17.77 -10.60
CA TYR A 152 -22.08 -16.62 -9.73
C TYR A 152 -23.55 -16.19 -9.73
N ARG A 153 -24.03 -15.80 -8.57
CA ARG A 153 -25.39 -15.32 -8.39
C ARG A 153 -25.55 -13.89 -8.92
N ALA A 154 -26.78 -13.50 -9.22
CA ALA A 154 -27.07 -12.17 -9.79
C ALA A 154 -26.57 -11.03 -8.88
N TYR A 155 -26.65 -11.18 -7.55
CA TYR A 155 -26.17 -10.15 -6.63
C TYR A 155 -24.64 -9.94 -6.69
N GLU A 156 -23.86 -11.00 -6.93
CA GLU A 156 -22.40 -10.89 -7.08
C GLU A 156 -22.06 -10.10 -8.34
N ARG A 157 -22.70 -10.40 -9.46
CA ARG A 157 -22.50 -9.65 -10.72
C ARG A 157 -22.88 -8.18 -10.58
N LYS A 158 -24.02 -7.89 -9.93
CA LYS A 158 -24.42 -6.51 -9.66
C LYS A 158 -23.44 -5.77 -8.77
N SER A 159 -22.86 -6.42 -7.74
CA SER A 159 -21.84 -5.78 -6.90
C SER A 159 -20.57 -5.44 -7.67
N TRP A 160 -20.12 -6.27 -8.59
CA TRP A 160 -18.95 -5.98 -9.46
C TRP A 160 -19.26 -4.90 -10.47
N GLU A 161 -20.47 -4.83 -11.00
CA GLU A 161 -20.92 -3.76 -11.88
C GLU A 161 -20.94 -2.42 -11.16
N ILE A 162 -21.41 -2.38 -9.92
CA ILE A 162 -21.34 -1.19 -9.05
C ILE A 162 -19.87 -0.77 -8.85
N ASP A 163 -18.98 -1.70 -8.50
CA ASP A 163 -17.57 -1.43 -8.33
C ASP A 163 -16.92 -0.87 -9.61
N HIS A 164 -17.26 -1.44 -10.76
CA HIS A 164 -16.80 -0.96 -12.06
C HIS A 164 -17.24 0.48 -12.34
N TYR A 165 -18.51 0.81 -12.09
CA TYR A 165 -19.01 2.17 -12.29
C TYR A 165 -18.38 3.17 -11.34
N LEU A 166 -18.18 2.80 -10.07
CA LEU A 166 -17.50 3.67 -9.08
C LEU A 166 -16.05 3.94 -9.47
N LYS A 167 -15.30 2.92 -9.91
CA LYS A 167 -13.92 3.08 -10.41
C LYS A 167 -13.82 3.92 -11.68
N SER A 168 -14.91 3.98 -12.47
CA SER A 168 -15.00 4.75 -13.72
C SER A 168 -15.61 6.15 -13.51
N ASP A 169 -15.75 6.62 -12.27
CA ASP A 169 -16.39 7.89 -11.89
C ASP A 169 -17.82 8.06 -12.42
N ARG A 170 -18.57 6.96 -12.49
CA ARG A 170 -19.96 6.91 -12.95
C ARG A 170 -20.93 6.63 -11.81
N ALA A 171 -20.87 7.43 -10.77
CA ALA A 171 -21.65 7.23 -9.52
C ALA A 171 -23.17 7.12 -9.75
N GLY A 172 -23.72 7.84 -10.73
CA GLY A 172 -25.16 7.74 -11.09
C GLY A 172 -25.54 6.35 -11.63
N MET A 173 -24.68 5.71 -12.43
CA MET A 173 -24.90 4.36 -12.92
C MET A 173 -24.79 3.34 -11.78
N ALA A 174 -23.80 3.50 -10.90
CA ALA A 174 -23.65 2.67 -9.72
C ALA A 174 -24.90 2.73 -8.83
N ALA A 175 -25.47 3.92 -8.61
CA ALA A 175 -26.68 4.10 -7.80
C ALA A 175 -27.92 3.40 -8.44
N GLY A 176 -28.03 3.39 -9.77
CA GLY A 176 -29.11 2.69 -10.46
C GLY A 176 -29.02 1.17 -10.27
N VAL A 177 -27.83 0.58 -10.46
CA VAL A 177 -27.62 -0.86 -10.23
C VAL A 177 -27.80 -1.22 -8.75
N TYR A 178 -27.40 -0.34 -7.83
CA TYR A 178 -27.62 -0.54 -6.40
C TYR A 178 -29.12 -0.57 -6.04
N ALA A 179 -29.94 0.32 -6.62
CA ALA A 179 -31.37 0.31 -6.36
C ALA A 179 -32.01 -1.05 -6.69
N ASP A 180 -31.62 -1.64 -7.82
CA ASP A 180 -32.04 -3.00 -8.20
C ASP A 180 -31.51 -4.07 -7.21
N LEU A 181 -30.25 -3.95 -6.79
CA LEU A 181 -29.64 -4.89 -5.86
C LEU A 181 -30.35 -4.84 -4.50
N ALA A 182 -30.59 -3.64 -3.98
CA ALA A 182 -31.28 -3.43 -2.70
C ALA A 182 -32.73 -3.89 -2.71
N ALA A 183 -33.43 -3.72 -3.85
CA ALA A 183 -34.80 -4.20 -4.01
C ALA A 183 -34.91 -5.74 -3.99
N LEU A 184 -33.94 -6.45 -4.57
CA LEU A 184 -33.94 -7.90 -4.70
C LEU A 184 -33.26 -8.64 -3.53
N TYR A 185 -32.26 -8.01 -2.91
CA TYR A 185 -31.40 -8.64 -1.91
C TYR A 185 -31.06 -7.66 -0.77
N PRO A 186 -32.06 -7.11 -0.03
CA PRO A 186 -31.84 -6.06 0.96
C PRO A 186 -30.96 -6.50 2.14
N ASP A 187 -31.05 -7.77 2.54
CA ASP A 187 -30.44 -8.27 3.78
C ASP A 187 -29.05 -8.92 3.59
N LEU A 188 -28.47 -8.79 2.39
CA LEU A 188 -27.14 -9.36 2.16
C LEU A 188 -26.04 -8.37 2.58
N PRO A 189 -24.99 -8.83 3.28
CA PRO A 189 -23.85 -7.98 3.64
C PRO A 189 -23.19 -7.28 2.45
N VAL A 190 -23.20 -7.92 1.27
CA VAL A 190 -22.67 -7.31 0.03
C VAL A 190 -23.53 -6.14 -0.46
N THR A 191 -24.83 -6.14 -0.18
CA THR A 191 -25.72 -5.01 -0.51
C THR A 191 -25.41 -3.82 0.37
N GLU A 192 -25.24 -4.01 1.68
CA GLU A 192 -24.80 -2.98 2.61
C GLU A 192 -23.39 -2.45 2.25
N TYR A 193 -22.48 -3.33 1.84
CA TYR A 193 -21.17 -2.92 1.36
C TYR A 193 -21.25 -2.03 0.13
N CYS A 194 -22.10 -2.36 -0.85
CA CYS A 194 -22.32 -1.53 -2.03
C CYS A 194 -22.90 -0.15 -1.65
N GLU A 195 -23.81 -0.09 -0.69
CA GLU A 195 -24.33 1.16 -0.14
C GLU A 195 -23.23 2.04 0.42
N ALA A 196 -22.40 1.46 1.29
CA ALA A 196 -21.28 2.17 1.88
C ALA A 196 -20.31 2.74 0.82
N ARG A 197 -19.99 1.96 -0.23
CA ARG A 197 -19.16 2.41 -1.36
C ARG A 197 -19.77 3.60 -2.11
N ILE A 198 -21.08 3.60 -2.33
CA ILE A 198 -21.80 4.72 -2.94
C ILE A 198 -21.77 5.94 -2.03
N LEU A 199 -22.02 5.78 -0.74
CA LEU A 199 -21.91 6.85 0.25
C LEU A 199 -20.51 7.48 0.29
N MET A 200 -19.45 6.65 0.22
CA MET A 200 -18.07 7.14 0.11
C MET A 200 -17.86 7.99 -1.15
N SER A 201 -18.40 7.58 -2.30
CA SER A 201 -18.32 8.35 -3.54
C SER A 201 -19.03 9.71 -3.44
N GLN A 202 -20.05 9.78 -2.60
CA GLN A 202 -20.80 11.02 -2.27
C GLN A 202 -20.15 11.83 -1.13
N LYS A 203 -18.97 11.40 -0.62
CA LYS A 203 -18.28 11.98 0.54
C LYS A 203 -19.05 11.93 1.86
N LYS A 204 -20.04 11.05 1.97
CA LYS A 204 -20.79 10.77 3.18
C LYS A 204 -20.06 9.72 4.03
N PHE A 205 -18.85 10.09 4.46
CA PHE A 205 -17.91 9.15 5.04
C PHE A 205 -18.36 8.58 6.39
N SER A 206 -19.05 9.38 7.23
CA SER A 206 -19.53 8.92 8.54
C SER A 206 -20.61 7.84 8.38
N GLU A 207 -21.60 8.06 7.52
CA GLU A 207 -22.65 7.08 7.22
C GLU A 207 -22.05 5.78 6.65
N ALA A 208 -21.08 5.90 5.74
CA ALA A 208 -20.37 4.75 5.18
C ALA A 208 -19.56 3.97 6.23
N ALA A 209 -18.86 4.70 7.12
CA ALA A 209 -18.07 4.08 8.19
C ALA A 209 -18.92 3.27 9.15
N ASP A 210 -20.13 3.75 9.51
CA ASP A 210 -21.05 3.04 10.41
C ASP A 210 -21.56 1.73 9.78
N ILE A 211 -21.86 1.74 8.49
CA ILE A 211 -22.24 0.51 7.76
C ILE A 211 -21.06 -0.45 7.72
N LEU A 212 -19.87 0.04 7.30
CA LEU A 212 -18.67 -0.79 7.16
C LEU A 212 -18.21 -1.36 8.51
N GLU A 213 -18.29 -0.61 9.62
CA GLU A 213 -17.97 -1.12 10.95
C GLU A 213 -18.87 -2.29 11.31
N ARG A 214 -20.16 -2.21 11.03
CA ARG A 214 -21.13 -3.27 11.32
C ARG A 214 -20.84 -4.55 10.54
N ILE A 215 -20.61 -4.44 9.22
CA ILE A 215 -20.35 -5.61 8.37
C ILE A 215 -18.92 -6.15 8.50
N ALA A 216 -17.94 -5.31 8.87
CA ALA A 216 -16.55 -5.70 9.11
C ALA A 216 -16.28 -6.23 10.52
N SER A 217 -17.28 -6.19 11.41
CA SER A 217 -17.19 -6.78 12.77
C SER A 217 -17.22 -8.31 12.74
N SER A 218 -17.77 -8.92 11.70
CA SER A 218 -17.72 -10.35 11.50
C SER A 218 -16.27 -10.77 11.18
N GLY A 219 -15.74 -11.77 11.91
CA GLY A 219 -14.35 -12.20 11.75
C GLY A 219 -13.98 -12.68 10.33
N ASP A 220 -14.98 -12.92 9.48
CA ASP A 220 -14.84 -13.41 8.10
C ASP A 220 -14.99 -12.30 7.05
N ALA A 221 -15.01 -11.02 7.46
CA ALA A 221 -15.16 -9.91 6.52
C ALA A 221 -13.97 -9.86 5.54
N PRO A 222 -14.22 -9.67 4.23
CA PRO A 222 -13.15 -9.51 3.25
C PRO A 222 -12.21 -8.35 3.62
N ALA A 223 -10.90 -8.55 3.48
CA ALA A 223 -9.91 -7.52 3.80
C ALA A 223 -10.19 -6.18 3.07
N GLY A 224 -10.71 -6.22 1.85
CA GLY A 224 -11.10 -5.02 1.11
C GLY A 224 -12.18 -4.19 1.83
N TRP A 225 -13.13 -4.83 2.51
CA TRP A 225 -14.16 -4.13 3.30
C TRP A 225 -13.55 -3.43 4.51
N VAL A 226 -12.57 -4.07 5.15
CA VAL A 226 -11.82 -3.49 6.27
C VAL A 226 -10.95 -2.33 5.80
N MET A 227 -10.36 -2.43 4.61
CA MET A 227 -9.61 -1.31 4.01
C MET A 227 -10.52 -0.11 3.68
N ASP A 228 -11.70 -0.37 3.14
CA ASP A 228 -12.69 0.68 2.86
C ASP A 228 -13.21 1.34 4.17
N LEU A 229 -13.35 0.58 5.25
CA LEU A 229 -13.64 1.14 6.58
C LEU A 229 -12.54 2.11 7.02
N ALA A 230 -11.27 1.74 6.88
CA ALA A 230 -10.18 2.65 7.21
C ALA A 230 -10.22 3.92 6.34
N ALA A 231 -10.52 3.78 5.05
CA ALA A 231 -10.66 4.91 4.14
C ALA A 231 -11.85 5.83 4.51
N ALA A 232 -12.99 5.26 4.91
CA ALA A 232 -14.16 6.01 5.36
C ALA A 232 -13.85 6.77 6.67
N ARG A 233 -13.22 6.11 7.66
CA ARG A 233 -12.77 6.76 8.91
C ARG A 233 -11.77 7.89 8.64
N ALA A 234 -10.87 7.72 7.69
CA ALA A 234 -9.95 8.78 7.26
C ALA A 234 -10.68 9.95 6.59
N GLY A 235 -11.68 9.65 5.74
CA GLY A 235 -12.48 10.65 5.03
C GLY A 235 -13.37 11.50 5.95
N GLU A 236 -13.87 10.94 7.04
CA GLU A 236 -14.60 11.69 8.08
C GLU A 236 -13.69 12.49 9.02
N GLY A 237 -12.35 12.35 8.91
CA GLY A 237 -11.37 13.01 9.77
C GLY A 237 -10.96 12.21 11.02
N SER A 238 -11.50 11.02 11.24
CA SER A 238 -11.19 10.15 12.38
C SER A 238 -9.88 9.36 12.13
N HIS A 239 -8.77 10.08 11.99
CA HIS A 239 -7.50 9.52 11.55
C HIS A 239 -6.94 8.43 12.49
N TYR A 240 -7.08 8.63 13.82
CA TYR A 240 -6.65 7.60 14.77
C TYR A 240 -7.47 6.31 14.63
N ALA A 241 -8.79 6.42 14.43
CA ALA A 241 -9.63 5.26 14.18
C ALA A 241 -9.23 4.54 12.89
N ALA A 242 -8.92 5.29 11.82
CA ALA A 242 -8.40 4.70 10.58
C ALA A 242 -7.08 3.95 10.81
N ALA A 243 -6.14 4.52 11.58
CA ALA A 243 -4.88 3.85 11.94
C ALA A 243 -5.11 2.54 12.71
N THR A 244 -6.10 2.52 13.62
CA THR A 244 -6.49 1.31 14.37
C THR A 244 -7.06 0.23 13.46
N VAL A 245 -7.82 0.62 12.43
CA VAL A 245 -8.35 -0.34 11.43
C VAL A 245 -7.21 -0.95 10.60
N TYR A 246 -6.22 -0.16 10.16
CA TYR A 246 -5.03 -0.70 9.49
C TYR A 246 -4.23 -1.64 10.40
N GLU A 247 -4.12 -1.32 11.70
CA GLU A 247 -3.47 -2.19 12.67
C GLU A 247 -4.15 -3.57 12.78
N ARG A 248 -5.50 -3.63 12.69
CA ARG A 248 -6.24 -4.91 12.65
C ARG A 248 -5.79 -5.79 11.50
N LEU A 249 -5.60 -5.21 10.30
CA LEU A 249 -5.11 -5.94 9.11
C LEU A 249 -3.66 -6.41 9.30
N ILE A 250 -2.79 -5.58 9.88
CA ILE A 250 -1.40 -5.94 10.18
C ILE A 250 -1.35 -7.10 11.19
N LYS A 251 -2.14 -7.04 12.27
CA LYS A 251 -2.26 -8.11 13.28
C LYS A 251 -2.83 -9.40 12.69
N ALA A 252 -3.74 -9.29 11.72
CA ALA A 252 -4.26 -10.43 10.95
C ALA A 252 -3.27 -10.94 9.89
N ARG A 253 -2.05 -10.41 9.84
CA ARG A 253 -0.98 -10.80 8.90
C ARG A 253 -1.37 -10.65 7.43
N HIS A 254 -2.16 -9.61 7.11
CA HIS A 254 -2.49 -9.32 5.72
C HIS A 254 -1.20 -8.99 4.93
N PRO A 255 -0.92 -9.66 3.81
CA PRO A 255 0.37 -9.63 3.14
C PRO A 255 0.57 -8.39 2.25
N SER A 256 0.32 -7.20 2.81
CA SER A 256 0.52 -5.92 2.12
C SER A 256 1.45 -5.02 2.93
N PRO A 257 2.67 -4.76 2.46
CA PRO A 257 3.59 -3.83 3.12
C PRO A 257 3.03 -2.41 3.21
N ASP A 258 2.21 -1.99 2.24
CA ASP A 258 1.64 -0.64 2.18
C ASP A 258 0.78 -0.28 3.40
N LEU A 259 0.27 -1.29 4.13
CA LEU A 259 -0.50 -1.06 5.36
C LEU A 259 0.31 -0.30 6.41
N LEU A 260 1.62 -0.50 6.48
CA LEU A 260 2.51 0.21 7.40
C LEU A 260 2.55 1.71 7.07
N MET A 261 2.69 2.05 5.78
CA MET A 261 2.71 3.45 5.33
C MET A 261 1.33 4.11 5.43
N LEU A 262 0.25 3.38 5.11
CA LEU A 262 -1.12 3.87 5.29
C LEU A 262 -1.40 4.17 6.77
N ARG A 263 -1.02 3.26 7.67
CA ARG A 263 -1.13 3.46 9.12
C ARG A 263 -0.28 4.64 9.59
N ALA A 264 0.98 4.73 9.16
CA ALA A 264 1.87 5.85 9.49
C ALA A 264 1.29 7.20 9.06
N GLY A 265 0.72 7.29 7.85
CA GLY A 265 0.08 8.49 7.35
C GLY A 265 -1.13 8.91 8.20
N MET A 266 -1.93 7.97 8.71
CA MET A 266 -3.05 8.26 9.60
C MET A 266 -2.58 8.68 11.00
N LEU A 267 -1.54 8.05 11.52
CA LEU A 267 -0.92 8.41 12.80
C LEU A 267 -0.34 9.83 12.77
N LEU A 268 0.34 10.21 11.67
CA LEU A 268 0.81 11.60 11.49
C LEU A 268 -0.33 12.61 11.53
N ARG A 269 -1.43 12.32 10.84
CA ARG A 269 -2.62 13.19 10.81
C ARG A 269 -3.32 13.27 12.15
N SER A 270 -3.27 12.23 12.97
CA SER A 270 -3.80 12.22 14.33
C SER A 270 -2.86 12.85 15.37
N GLY A 271 -1.62 13.17 14.98
CA GLY A 271 -0.59 13.76 15.85
C GLY A 271 0.30 12.75 16.57
N ASP A 272 0.10 11.45 16.38
CA ASP A 272 0.92 10.40 16.98
C ASP A 272 2.18 10.14 16.13
N ARG A 273 3.12 11.08 16.22
CA ARG A 273 4.35 11.07 15.43
C ARG A 273 5.31 9.96 15.82
N GLU A 274 5.35 9.61 17.10
CA GLU A 274 6.26 8.57 17.58
C GLU A 274 5.91 7.20 16.99
N GLU A 275 4.62 6.82 17.06
CA GLU A 275 4.17 5.56 16.52
C GLU A 275 4.24 5.55 14.97
N ALA A 276 3.97 6.70 14.33
CA ALA A 276 4.13 6.85 12.88
C ALA A 276 5.58 6.58 12.44
N ARG A 277 6.56 7.11 13.16
CA ARG A 277 7.99 6.86 12.86
C ARG A 277 8.37 5.38 13.01
N LYS A 278 7.82 4.68 14.00
CA LYS A 278 8.04 3.23 14.15
C LYS A 278 7.54 2.45 12.94
N GLU A 279 6.35 2.79 12.44
CA GLU A 279 5.81 2.13 11.24
C GLU A 279 6.62 2.46 9.98
N MET A 280 7.03 3.72 9.82
CA MET A 280 7.91 4.11 8.70
C MET A 280 9.26 3.41 8.74
N LEU A 281 9.88 3.26 9.93
CA LEU A 281 11.12 2.52 10.07
C LEU A 281 10.96 1.05 9.66
N ARG A 282 9.89 0.39 10.12
CA ARG A 282 9.57 -0.98 9.72
C ARG A 282 9.39 -1.10 8.20
N TYR A 283 8.73 -0.13 7.59
CA TYR A 283 8.56 -0.13 6.14
C TYR A 283 9.89 0.07 5.41
N ILE A 284 10.76 0.97 5.88
CA ILE A 284 12.09 1.22 5.31
C ILE A 284 12.99 -0.03 5.46
N GLU A 285 12.84 -0.84 6.52
CA GLU A 285 13.52 -2.14 6.63
C GLU A 285 13.04 -3.14 5.57
N ILE A 286 11.77 -3.07 5.16
CA ILE A 286 11.18 -3.91 4.11
C ILE A 286 11.61 -3.42 2.72
N ASP A 287 11.54 -2.12 2.47
CA ASP A 287 11.85 -1.46 1.20
C ASP A 287 12.74 -0.22 1.42
N PRO A 288 14.07 -0.45 1.57
CA PRO A 288 15.01 0.61 1.91
C PRO A 288 15.12 1.73 0.88
N ASP A 289 14.77 1.45 -0.36
CA ASP A 289 14.91 2.39 -1.47
C ASP A 289 13.57 3.06 -1.83
N ASN A 290 12.53 2.93 -1.00
CA ASN A 290 11.24 3.54 -1.28
C ASN A 290 11.25 5.05 -1.09
N THR A 291 11.07 5.79 -2.19
CA THR A 291 11.10 7.26 -2.23
C THR A 291 10.11 7.92 -1.28
N GLU A 292 8.89 7.38 -1.21
CA GLU A 292 7.82 7.93 -0.39
C GLU A 292 8.11 7.75 1.11
N ALA A 293 8.56 6.55 1.50
CA ALA A 293 8.89 6.25 2.90
C ALA A 293 10.09 7.06 3.39
N LEU A 294 11.18 7.10 2.60
CA LEU A 294 12.35 7.91 2.91
C LEU A 294 12.01 9.40 3.00
N GLY A 295 11.22 9.90 2.05
CA GLY A 295 10.78 11.28 2.02
C GLY A 295 9.87 11.64 3.18
N LEU A 296 8.91 10.77 3.53
CA LEU A 296 7.98 10.99 4.63
C LEU A 296 8.70 10.96 5.98
N MET A 297 9.63 10.01 6.19
CA MET A 297 10.45 9.95 7.40
C MET A 297 11.30 11.21 7.55
N GLY A 298 12.02 11.59 6.49
CA GLY A 298 12.87 12.78 6.52
C GLY A 298 12.07 14.06 6.77
N ARG A 299 10.92 14.23 6.14
CA ARG A 299 10.04 15.37 6.37
C ARG A 299 9.52 15.41 7.80
N THR A 300 9.04 14.28 8.34
CA THR A 300 8.52 14.20 9.70
C THR A 300 9.57 14.62 10.73
N LEU A 301 10.79 14.11 10.59
CA LEU A 301 11.91 14.47 11.47
C LEU A 301 12.31 15.96 11.32
N ALA A 302 12.29 16.48 10.09
CA ALA A 302 12.60 17.90 9.84
C ALA A 302 11.55 18.84 10.47
N GLU A 303 10.25 18.49 10.38
CA GLU A 303 9.16 19.24 11.02
C GLU A 303 9.24 19.22 12.56
N GLU A 304 9.85 18.18 13.15
CA GLU A 304 10.15 18.10 14.59
C GLU A 304 11.41 18.87 15.00
N GLY A 305 12.13 19.45 14.03
CA GLY A 305 13.40 20.14 14.25
C GLY A 305 14.61 19.20 14.32
N ALA A 306 14.42 17.89 14.16
CA ALA A 306 15.47 16.88 14.18
C ALA A 306 16.16 16.76 12.81
N ILE A 307 16.68 17.89 12.30
CA ILE A 307 17.21 17.98 10.92
C ILE A 307 18.35 16.99 10.69
N TYR A 308 19.27 16.86 11.65
CA TYR A 308 20.41 15.95 11.51
C TYR A 308 20.02 14.48 11.45
N GLU A 309 18.89 14.11 12.05
CA GLU A 309 18.32 12.78 11.96
C GLU A 309 17.53 12.57 10.65
N ALA A 310 16.96 13.64 10.09
CA ALA A 310 16.26 13.62 8.81
C ALA A 310 17.21 13.42 7.61
N LEU A 311 18.41 14.03 7.66
CA LEU A 311 19.34 14.08 6.54
C LEU A 311 19.77 12.71 5.99
N PRO A 312 20.04 11.67 6.80
CA PRO A 312 20.37 10.34 6.26
C PRO A 312 19.29 9.82 5.31
N TYR A 313 18.02 9.91 5.67
CA TYR A 313 16.90 9.47 4.84
C TYR A 313 16.74 10.31 3.57
N LEU A 314 16.83 11.64 3.69
CA LEU A 314 16.69 12.55 2.57
C LEU A 314 17.88 12.47 1.59
N ASN A 315 19.09 12.28 2.10
CA ASN A 315 20.27 12.05 1.25
C ASN A 315 20.17 10.72 0.51
N GLN A 316 19.77 9.64 1.20
CA GLN A 316 19.54 8.34 0.57
C GLN A 316 18.47 8.45 -0.52
N ASN A 317 17.39 9.20 -0.26
CA ASN A 317 16.33 9.43 -1.24
C ASN A 317 16.86 10.09 -2.52
N VAL A 318 17.63 11.16 -2.39
CA VAL A 318 18.26 11.85 -3.54
C VAL A 318 19.28 10.97 -4.26
N GLU A 319 20.09 10.19 -3.51
CA GLU A 319 21.09 9.28 -4.09
C GLU A 319 20.46 8.17 -4.92
N LYS A 320 19.37 7.58 -4.42
CA LYS A 320 18.68 6.47 -5.08
C LYS A 320 17.77 6.93 -6.21
N HIS A 321 17.26 8.15 -6.12
CA HIS A 321 16.27 8.69 -7.06
C HIS A 321 16.70 10.06 -7.62
N PRO A 322 17.86 10.15 -8.29
CA PRO A 322 18.40 11.42 -8.79
C PRO A 322 17.58 12.05 -9.93
N GLY A 323 16.64 11.30 -10.52
CA GLY A 323 15.70 11.80 -11.52
C GLY A 323 14.33 12.24 -10.93
N GLU A 324 14.15 12.15 -9.62
CA GLU A 324 12.87 12.46 -8.95
C GLU A 324 12.89 13.86 -8.35
N ALA A 325 12.14 14.79 -8.94
CA ALA A 325 12.01 16.17 -8.44
C ALA A 325 11.57 16.23 -6.97
N SER A 326 10.74 15.30 -6.54
CA SER A 326 10.23 15.20 -5.17
C SER A 326 11.33 14.92 -4.15
N ALA A 327 12.35 14.14 -4.49
CA ALA A 327 13.46 13.82 -3.58
C ALA A 327 14.26 15.09 -3.22
N PHE A 328 14.60 15.89 -4.21
CA PHE A 328 15.28 17.18 -4.01
C PHE A 328 14.39 18.17 -3.26
N ARG A 329 13.10 18.27 -3.64
CA ARG A 329 12.16 19.14 -2.93
C ARG A 329 12.09 18.84 -1.44
N LEU A 330 11.94 17.57 -1.06
CA LEU A 330 11.84 17.16 0.35
C LEU A 330 13.12 17.49 1.13
N ARG A 331 14.31 17.33 0.52
CA ARG A 331 15.57 17.73 1.16
C ARG A 331 15.71 19.24 1.23
N GLY A 332 15.28 19.95 0.20
CA GLY A 332 15.20 21.41 0.20
C GLY A 332 14.26 21.94 1.28
N ASP A 333 13.10 21.32 1.50
CA ASP A 333 12.17 21.68 2.58
C ASP A 333 12.83 21.52 3.97
N ALA A 334 13.60 20.44 4.18
CA ALA A 334 14.36 20.25 5.41
C ALA A 334 15.45 21.31 5.59
N TRP A 335 16.20 21.65 4.54
CA TRP A 335 17.18 22.73 4.58
C TRP A 335 16.55 24.09 4.84
N LEU A 336 15.38 24.37 4.25
CA LEU A 336 14.63 25.59 4.49
C LEU A 336 14.20 25.69 5.97
N ALA A 337 13.69 24.62 6.56
CA ALA A 337 13.34 24.54 7.98
C ALA A 337 14.58 24.75 8.87
N ALA A 338 15.75 24.20 8.47
CA ALA A 338 17.02 24.38 9.13
C ALA A 338 17.64 25.76 8.95
N ARG A 339 17.02 26.66 8.17
CA ARG A 339 17.55 27.95 7.76
C ARG A 339 18.92 27.86 7.03
N SER A 340 19.17 26.73 6.39
CA SER A 340 20.33 26.51 5.53
C SER A 340 19.98 26.94 4.10
N TRP A 341 19.85 28.26 3.92
CA TRP A 341 19.23 28.85 2.74
C TRP A 341 19.90 28.47 1.42
N GLU A 342 21.24 28.47 1.39
CA GLU A 342 22.02 28.14 0.19
C GLU A 342 21.80 26.70 -0.25
N ARG A 343 21.76 25.73 0.70
CA ARG A 343 21.48 24.33 0.40
C ARG A 343 20.03 24.13 -0.07
N ALA A 344 19.10 24.87 0.53
CA ALA A 344 17.72 24.86 0.07
C ALA A 344 17.61 25.38 -1.37
N VAL A 345 18.35 26.44 -1.72
CA VAL A 345 18.40 26.97 -3.09
C VAL A 345 18.94 25.93 -4.07
N GLU A 346 20.03 25.24 -3.74
CA GLU A 346 20.59 24.17 -4.58
C GLU A 346 19.56 23.08 -4.85
N ASP A 347 18.93 22.53 -3.82
CA ASP A 347 17.98 21.43 -3.94
C ASP A 347 16.68 21.86 -4.67
N TYR A 348 16.14 23.04 -4.37
CA TYR A 348 14.96 23.52 -5.10
C TYR A 348 15.24 23.82 -6.56
N THR A 349 16.45 24.28 -6.88
CA THR A 349 16.85 24.48 -8.28
C THR A 349 16.87 23.14 -9.02
N MET A 350 17.50 22.11 -8.45
CA MET A 350 17.48 20.77 -9.03
C MET A 350 16.06 20.21 -9.16
N SER A 351 15.19 20.45 -8.16
CA SER A 351 13.80 20.04 -8.24
C SER A 351 13.06 20.71 -9.40
N LEU A 352 13.30 22.02 -9.65
CA LEU A 352 12.69 22.76 -10.76
C LEU A 352 13.30 22.44 -12.13
N ASP A 353 14.55 22.00 -12.19
CA ASP A 353 15.15 21.49 -13.43
C ASP A 353 14.47 20.19 -13.89
N LEU A 354 13.98 19.36 -12.93
CA LEU A 354 13.27 18.12 -13.19
C LEU A 354 11.75 18.32 -13.36
N ASP A 355 11.15 19.22 -12.59
CA ASP A 355 9.71 19.57 -12.63
C ASP A 355 9.54 21.11 -12.59
N PRO A 356 9.60 21.79 -13.73
CA PRO A 356 9.57 23.26 -13.80
C PRO A 356 8.23 23.88 -13.37
N GLU A 357 7.14 23.12 -13.34
CA GLU A 357 5.79 23.64 -13.13
C GLU A 357 5.29 23.49 -11.70
N ASN A 358 6.20 23.34 -10.74
CA ASN A 358 5.83 23.20 -9.32
C ASN A 358 5.76 24.57 -8.63
N GLY A 359 4.55 25.08 -8.43
CA GLY A 359 4.30 26.39 -7.83
C GLY A 359 4.83 26.52 -6.40
N LEU A 360 4.71 25.47 -5.58
CA LEU A 360 5.23 25.48 -4.20
C LEU A 360 6.75 25.50 -4.15
N VAL A 361 7.42 24.77 -5.04
CA VAL A 361 8.89 24.80 -5.13
C VAL A 361 9.37 26.18 -5.58
N ASN A 362 8.68 26.82 -6.54
CA ASN A 362 8.98 28.19 -6.94
C ASN A 362 8.82 29.17 -5.75
N LEU A 363 7.77 29.02 -4.93
CA LEU A 363 7.58 29.81 -3.71
C LEU A 363 8.74 29.60 -2.73
N ASN A 364 9.04 28.34 -2.38
CA ASN A 364 10.06 27.99 -1.39
C ASN A 364 11.48 28.41 -1.84
N LEU A 365 11.78 28.26 -3.13
CA LEU A 365 13.02 28.78 -3.71
C LEU A 365 13.10 30.30 -3.58
N GLY A 366 12.00 31.01 -3.87
CA GLY A 366 11.91 32.47 -3.65
C GLY A 366 12.16 32.85 -2.21
N ILE A 367 11.57 32.13 -1.24
CA ILE A 367 11.80 32.35 0.20
C ILE A 367 13.27 32.11 0.56
N ALA A 368 13.87 31.01 0.10
CA ALA A 368 15.28 30.70 0.35
C ALA A 368 16.22 31.79 -0.22
N LEU A 369 15.95 32.25 -1.43
CA LEU A 369 16.73 33.34 -2.09
C LEU A 369 16.61 34.67 -1.37
N VAL A 370 15.42 35.05 -0.90
CA VAL A 370 15.24 36.26 -0.07
C VAL A 370 16.11 36.18 1.19
N ASN A 371 16.05 35.02 1.90
CA ASN A 371 16.76 34.85 3.16
C ASN A 371 18.29 34.69 2.97
N SER A 372 18.75 34.29 1.79
CA SER A 372 20.17 34.25 1.44
C SER A 372 20.69 35.59 0.88
N GLY A 373 19.86 36.66 0.86
CA GLY A 373 20.24 37.99 0.39
C GLY A 373 20.16 38.16 -1.14
N ARG A 374 19.62 37.19 -1.87
CA ARG A 374 19.51 37.18 -3.34
C ARG A 374 18.09 37.60 -3.78
N SER A 375 17.64 38.76 -3.29
CA SER A 375 16.26 39.24 -3.52
C SER A 375 15.92 39.47 -4.99
N ASP A 376 16.86 39.87 -5.83
CA ASP A 376 16.60 40.10 -7.26
C ASP A 376 16.27 38.79 -7.98
N ASP A 377 17.01 37.71 -7.68
CA ASP A 377 16.72 36.33 -8.18
C ASP A 377 15.39 35.82 -7.65
N ALA A 378 15.11 36.06 -6.37
CA ALA A 378 13.87 35.62 -5.71
C ALA A 378 12.61 36.11 -6.42
N CYS A 379 12.65 37.37 -6.92
CA CYS A 379 11.49 37.99 -7.57
C CYS A 379 11.06 37.27 -8.85
N TYR A 380 11.95 36.60 -9.54
CA TYR A 380 11.62 35.76 -10.70
C TYR A 380 10.77 34.57 -10.28
N TYR A 381 11.21 33.81 -9.29
CA TYR A 381 10.53 32.61 -8.83
C TYR A 381 9.23 32.92 -8.09
N LEU A 382 9.18 33.99 -7.31
CA LEU A 382 7.95 34.45 -6.65
C LEU A 382 6.87 34.86 -7.67
N ARG A 383 7.25 35.52 -8.80
CA ARG A 383 6.29 35.81 -9.88
C ARG A 383 5.77 34.52 -10.53
N ARG A 384 6.63 33.54 -10.76
CA ARG A 384 6.20 32.21 -11.27
C ARG A 384 5.22 31.55 -10.31
N ALA A 385 5.54 31.47 -9.02
CA ALA A 385 4.66 30.91 -8.00
C ALA A 385 3.28 31.60 -8.00
N ARG A 386 3.24 32.93 -8.04
CA ARG A 386 1.99 33.70 -8.14
C ARG A 386 1.20 33.36 -9.40
N ASN A 387 1.86 33.27 -10.55
CA ASN A 387 1.23 32.95 -11.83
C ASN A 387 0.66 31.52 -11.85
N MET A 388 1.22 30.62 -11.04
CA MET A 388 0.71 29.26 -10.78
C MET A 388 -0.36 29.21 -9.68
N GLY A 389 -0.86 30.37 -9.21
CA GLY A 389 -1.96 30.45 -8.25
C GLY A 389 -1.56 30.40 -6.78
N ILE A 390 -0.27 30.44 -6.45
CA ILE A 390 0.21 30.47 -5.06
C ILE A 390 0.04 31.87 -4.48
N ARG A 391 -0.95 32.05 -3.60
CA ARG A 391 -1.34 33.38 -3.06
C ARG A 391 -0.26 34.00 -2.17
N GLU A 392 0.44 33.20 -1.38
CA GLU A 392 1.51 33.60 -0.46
C GLU A 392 2.65 34.35 -1.20
N ALA A 393 2.89 34.00 -2.46
CA ALA A 393 3.89 34.69 -3.29
C ALA A 393 3.56 36.18 -3.50
N THR A 394 2.28 36.59 -3.46
CA THR A 394 1.87 37.98 -3.67
C THR A 394 2.37 38.88 -2.55
N GLU A 395 2.28 38.44 -1.30
CA GLU A 395 2.76 39.21 -0.14
C GLU A 395 4.28 39.37 -0.15
N LEU A 396 4.98 38.28 -0.49
CA LEU A 396 6.45 38.30 -0.59
C LEU A 396 6.94 39.21 -1.73
N LEU A 397 6.24 39.21 -2.86
CA LEU A 397 6.52 40.14 -3.98
C LEU A 397 6.35 41.59 -3.56
N ALA A 398 5.25 41.91 -2.85
CA ALA A 398 5.01 43.27 -2.37
C ALA A 398 6.10 43.72 -1.38
N LYS A 399 6.60 42.83 -0.55
CA LYS A 399 7.59 43.12 0.49
C LYS A 399 9.04 43.25 -0.06
N HIS A 400 9.42 42.41 -1.01
CA HIS A 400 10.83 42.22 -1.41
C HIS A 400 11.12 42.61 -2.83
N CYS A 401 10.11 42.82 -3.70
CA CYS A 401 10.27 42.99 -5.14
C CYS A 401 9.72 44.30 -5.70
N ILE A 402 9.28 45.25 -4.86
CA ILE A 402 8.88 46.58 -5.26
C ILE A 402 10.11 47.48 -5.15
N ARG A 403 10.74 47.76 -6.27
CA ARG A 403 11.65 48.90 -6.51
C ARG A 403 11.09 49.75 -7.62
#